data_e446e5f0909f220b77400a5da9c03ecd
#
_entry.id   e446e5f0909f220b77400a5da9c03ecd
#
_cell.length_a   1.000
_cell.length_b   1.000
_cell.length_c   1.000
_cell.angle_alpha   90.00
_cell.angle_beta   90.00
_cell.angle_gamma   90.00
#
_symmetry.space_group_name_H-M   'P 1'
#
loop_
_entity.id
_entity.type
_entity.pdbx_description
1 polymer ?
#
loop_
_entity_poly.entity_id
_entity_poly.type
_entity_poly.pdbx_seq_one_letter_code
_entity_poly.pdbx_strand_id
1 'polypeptide(L)'
;HWAGIKHKKGRADKQRSKIFSKLSKEITVAAKLGDKNPDMNPRLRSAIQAARSANMPKDNIERAIDKSSSNFAENYENIRYEGFGPERIAVIVEALTDNKNRSASSIRTVLQKNGGTLGESGSTTHMFNSCGVIHLEKNKITENEAFEIAINAGAKDCSKIDEIYEIITEKEDFYRIKTTFEKKVDSFV
;
A
#
# COMPACT_ATOMS: atom_id res chain seq x y z
N HIS A 1 -21.45 -3.67 -30.42
CA HIS A 1 -21.25 -4.39 -29.14
C HIS A 1 -19.79 -4.80 -28.90
N TRP A 2 -19.08 -5.30 -29.91
CA TRP A 2 -17.69 -5.76 -29.85
C TRP A 2 -16.66 -4.64 -29.57
N ALA A 3 -16.82 -3.47 -30.20
CA ALA A 3 -15.91 -2.34 -30.04
C ALA A 3 -15.90 -1.81 -28.57
N GLY A 4 -17.08 -1.75 -27.93
CA GLY A 4 -17.18 -1.33 -26.52
C GLY A 4 -16.49 -2.30 -25.53
N ILE A 5 -16.55 -3.61 -25.80
CA ILE A 5 -15.90 -4.64 -24.98
C ILE A 5 -14.38 -4.57 -25.13
N LYS A 6 -13.86 -4.39 -26.35
CA LYS A 6 -12.43 -4.24 -26.64
C LYS A 6 -11.83 -3.01 -25.94
N HIS A 7 -12.54 -1.88 -25.92
CA HIS A 7 -12.09 -0.67 -25.22
C HIS A 7 -12.11 -0.81 -23.69
N LYS A 8 -13.12 -1.47 -23.12
CA LYS A 8 -13.18 -1.73 -21.67
C LYS A 8 -12.05 -2.68 -21.22
N LYS A 9 -11.84 -3.78 -21.97
CA LYS A 9 -10.75 -4.73 -21.70
C LYS A 9 -9.39 -4.06 -21.79
N GLY A 10 -9.12 -3.26 -22.82
CA GLY A 10 -7.86 -2.55 -22.98
C GLY A 10 -7.57 -1.53 -21.85
N ARG A 11 -8.60 -0.88 -21.28
CA ARG A 11 -8.41 0.01 -20.10
C ARG A 11 -8.07 -0.79 -18.85
N ALA A 12 -8.77 -1.89 -18.58
CA ALA A 12 -8.52 -2.76 -17.43
C ALA A 12 -7.10 -3.37 -17.51
N ASP A 13 -6.69 -3.86 -18.68
CA ASP A 13 -5.35 -4.42 -18.90
C ASP A 13 -4.26 -3.36 -18.70
N LYS A 14 -4.48 -2.13 -19.17
CA LYS A 14 -3.56 -1.01 -18.97
C LYS A 14 -3.44 -0.61 -17.48
N GLN A 15 -4.53 -0.61 -16.75
CA GLN A 15 -4.52 -0.37 -15.30
C GLN A 15 -3.77 -1.48 -14.56
N ARG A 16 -4.06 -2.74 -14.86
CA ARG A 16 -3.35 -3.88 -14.28
C ARG A 16 -1.85 -3.82 -14.54
N SER A 17 -1.44 -3.52 -15.78
CA SER A 17 -0.05 -3.35 -16.16
C SER A 17 0.66 -2.27 -15.34
N LYS A 18 -0.01 -1.14 -15.10
CA LYS A 18 0.53 -0.06 -14.25
C LYS A 18 0.71 -0.50 -12.79
N ILE A 19 -0.27 -1.19 -12.25
CA ILE A 19 -0.22 -1.71 -10.87
C ILE A 19 0.91 -2.73 -10.75
N PHE A 20 1.00 -3.69 -11.66
CA PHE A 20 2.07 -4.70 -11.66
C PHE A 20 3.45 -4.07 -11.79
N SER A 21 3.60 -3.04 -12.63
CA SER A 21 4.85 -2.30 -12.78
C SER A 21 5.29 -1.62 -11.49
N LYS A 22 4.36 -0.99 -10.77
CA LYS A 22 4.63 -0.37 -9.45
C LYS A 22 5.03 -1.41 -8.41
N LEU A 23 4.27 -2.48 -8.30
CA LEU A 23 4.54 -3.56 -7.33
C LEU A 23 5.85 -4.28 -7.63
N SER A 24 6.17 -4.55 -8.89
CA SER A 24 7.48 -5.11 -9.28
C SER A 24 8.63 -4.21 -8.85
N LYS A 25 8.53 -2.89 -9.04
CA LYS A 25 9.56 -1.95 -8.60
C LYS A 25 9.73 -1.97 -7.09
N GLU A 26 8.63 -1.93 -6.34
CA GLU A 26 8.66 -1.99 -4.87
C GLU A 26 9.33 -3.28 -4.38
N ILE A 27 8.97 -4.44 -4.93
CA ILE A 27 9.60 -5.73 -4.62
C ILE A 27 11.11 -5.68 -4.92
N THR A 28 11.51 -5.20 -6.09
CA THR A 28 12.92 -5.13 -6.49
C THR A 28 13.73 -4.23 -5.56
N VAL A 29 13.21 -3.06 -5.20
CA VAL A 29 13.88 -2.12 -4.31
C VAL A 29 13.90 -2.65 -2.86
N ALA A 30 12.81 -3.23 -2.38
CA ALA A 30 12.76 -3.83 -1.06
C ALA A 30 13.79 -4.97 -0.91
N ALA A 31 13.91 -5.84 -1.93
CA ALA A 31 14.89 -6.92 -1.94
C ALA A 31 16.34 -6.40 -2.07
N LYS A 32 16.55 -5.25 -2.73
CA LYS A 32 17.89 -4.65 -2.87
C LYS A 32 18.37 -3.98 -1.59
N LEU A 33 17.49 -3.24 -0.91
CA LEU A 33 17.82 -2.48 0.30
C LEU A 33 17.83 -3.33 1.58
N GLY A 34 17.32 -4.55 1.52
CA GLY A 34 17.27 -5.48 2.62
C GLY A 34 17.66 -6.89 2.19
N ASP A 35 17.09 -7.89 2.84
CA ASP A 35 17.28 -9.29 2.50
C ASP A 35 16.33 -9.71 1.37
N LYS A 36 16.77 -10.63 0.50
CA LYS A 36 15.91 -11.26 -0.53
C LYS A 36 14.95 -12.29 0.04
N ASN A 37 15.20 -12.74 1.26
CA ASN A 37 14.29 -13.61 1.98
C ASN A 37 13.17 -12.76 2.62
N PRO A 38 11.89 -12.98 2.25
CA PRO A 38 10.77 -12.24 2.84
C PRO A 38 10.65 -12.40 4.35
N ASP A 39 11.09 -13.53 4.90
CA ASP A 39 11.03 -13.79 6.35
C ASP A 39 11.96 -12.87 7.14
N MET A 40 13.07 -12.43 6.51
CA MET A 40 14.06 -11.53 7.08
C MET A 40 13.85 -10.07 6.67
N ASN A 41 12.91 -9.79 5.76
CA ASN A 41 12.67 -8.47 5.20
C ASN A 41 11.18 -8.07 5.26
N PRO A 42 10.75 -7.35 6.30
CA PRO A 42 9.36 -6.95 6.48
C PRO A 42 8.81 -6.12 5.30
N ARG A 43 9.62 -5.24 4.71
CA ARG A 43 9.23 -4.44 3.54
C ARG A 43 8.97 -5.32 2.33
N LEU A 44 9.85 -6.28 2.05
CA LEU A 44 9.69 -7.23 0.96
C LEU A 44 8.45 -8.10 1.16
N ARG A 45 8.22 -8.57 2.39
CA ARG A 45 7.03 -9.35 2.75
C ARG A 45 5.74 -8.58 2.47
N SER A 46 5.66 -7.33 2.88
CA SER A 46 4.51 -6.46 2.61
C SER A 46 4.31 -6.21 1.12
N ALA A 47 5.38 -5.98 0.38
CA ALA A 47 5.34 -5.78 -1.07
C ALA A 47 4.86 -7.04 -1.81
N ILE A 48 5.32 -8.23 -1.41
CA ILE A 48 4.86 -9.52 -1.96
C ILE A 48 3.38 -9.74 -1.66
N GLN A 49 2.94 -9.41 -0.45
CA GLN A 49 1.53 -9.54 -0.08
C GLN A 49 0.64 -8.62 -0.92
N ALA A 50 1.03 -7.37 -1.09
CA ALA A 50 0.32 -6.43 -1.97
C ALA A 50 0.26 -6.93 -3.43
N ALA A 51 1.34 -7.54 -3.93
CA ALA A 51 1.38 -8.13 -5.25
C ALA A 51 0.43 -9.33 -5.39
N ARG A 52 0.36 -10.20 -4.38
CA ARG A 52 -0.59 -11.34 -4.34
C ARG A 52 -2.05 -10.85 -4.29
N SER A 53 -2.35 -9.86 -3.48
CA SER A 53 -3.69 -9.24 -3.42
C SER A 53 -4.11 -8.60 -4.75
N ALA A 54 -3.14 -8.10 -5.52
CA ALA A 54 -3.38 -7.62 -6.89
C ALA A 54 -3.42 -8.73 -7.94
N ASN A 55 -3.38 -10.01 -7.55
CA ASN A 55 -3.34 -11.18 -8.44
C ASN A 55 -2.11 -11.18 -9.37
N MET A 56 -0.95 -10.72 -8.90
CA MET A 56 0.30 -10.85 -9.64
C MET A 56 0.77 -12.31 -9.66
N PRO A 57 1.10 -12.88 -10.83
CA PRO A 57 1.63 -14.23 -10.93
C PRO A 57 2.92 -14.42 -10.12
N LYS A 58 3.09 -15.59 -9.53
CA LYS A 58 4.25 -15.93 -8.70
C LYS A 58 5.57 -15.71 -9.43
N ASP A 59 5.67 -16.13 -10.69
CA ASP A 59 6.85 -15.94 -11.52
C ASP A 59 7.23 -14.46 -11.72
N ASN A 60 6.24 -13.55 -11.71
CA ASN A 60 6.52 -12.11 -11.81
C ASN A 60 7.09 -11.57 -10.50
N ILE A 61 6.63 -12.08 -9.36
CA ILE A 61 7.17 -11.75 -8.04
C ILE A 61 8.61 -12.24 -7.91
N GLU A 62 8.88 -13.50 -8.26
CA GLU A 62 10.23 -14.08 -8.22
C GLU A 62 11.20 -13.34 -9.13
N ARG A 63 10.80 -13.07 -10.38
CA ARG A 63 11.59 -12.23 -11.31
C ARG A 63 11.87 -10.83 -10.79
N ALA A 64 10.94 -10.24 -10.04
CA ALA A 64 11.15 -8.92 -9.43
C ALA A 64 12.17 -8.99 -8.29
N ILE A 65 12.18 -10.04 -7.49
CA ILE A 65 13.21 -10.29 -6.45
C ILE A 65 14.58 -10.49 -7.10
N ASP A 66 14.67 -11.32 -8.15
CA ASP A 66 15.92 -11.60 -8.84
C ASP A 66 16.56 -10.35 -9.48
N LYS A 67 15.73 -9.46 -10.01
CA LYS A 67 16.18 -8.17 -10.56
C LYS A 67 16.87 -7.28 -9.53
N SER A 68 16.71 -7.51 -8.24
CA SER A 68 17.42 -6.76 -7.20
C SER A 68 18.95 -6.90 -7.27
N SER A 69 19.45 -7.96 -7.90
CA SER A 69 20.87 -8.18 -8.13
C SER A 69 21.44 -7.30 -9.26
N SER A 70 20.62 -6.68 -10.08
CA SER A 70 21.04 -5.80 -11.17
C SER A 70 21.13 -4.34 -10.73
N ASN A 71 21.82 -3.50 -11.51
CA ASN A 71 21.96 -2.05 -11.26
C ASN A 71 20.65 -1.26 -11.40
N PHE A 72 19.56 -1.94 -11.76
CA PHE A 72 18.24 -1.33 -12.00
C PHE A 72 17.67 -0.56 -10.79
N ALA A 73 18.00 -1.00 -9.58
CA ALA A 73 17.46 -0.40 -8.35
C ALA A 73 18.38 0.64 -7.68
N GLU A 74 19.56 0.94 -8.26
CA GLU A 74 20.59 1.77 -7.61
C GLU A 74 20.18 3.23 -7.41
N ASN A 75 19.29 3.74 -8.25
CA ASN A 75 18.90 5.15 -8.27
C ASN A 75 17.49 5.41 -7.73
N TYR A 76 16.80 4.40 -7.19
CA TYR A 76 15.46 4.59 -6.65
C TYR A 76 15.52 5.03 -5.18
N GLU A 77 14.81 6.11 -4.87
CA GLU A 77 14.64 6.63 -3.52
C GLU A 77 13.14 6.79 -3.17
N ASN A 78 12.81 6.64 -1.89
CA ASN A 78 11.46 6.93 -1.40
C ASN A 78 11.38 8.40 -1.05
N ILE A 79 10.46 9.11 -1.67
CA ILE A 79 10.22 10.53 -1.42
C ILE A 79 8.77 10.74 -1.05
N ARG A 80 8.54 11.54 -0.03
CA ARG A 80 7.23 12.02 0.35
C ARG A 80 7.00 13.41 -0.22
N TYR A 81 5.88 13.57 -0.90
CA TYR A 81 5.37 14.86 -1.32
C TYR A 81 4.09 15.16 -0.55
N GLU A 82 3.93 16.41 -0.19
CA GLU A 82 2.81 16.89 0.61
C GLU A 82 2.08 17.99 -0.16
N GLY A 83 0.78 18.09 0.04
CA GLY A 83 -0.01 19.10 -0.64
C GLY A 83 -1.48 19.06 -0.28
N PHE A 84 -2.25 19.80 -1.03
CA PHE A 84 -3.68 19.89 -0.84
C PHE A 84 -4.40 19.55 -2.15
N GLY A 85 -5.41 18.73 -2.06
CA GLY A 85 -6.37 18.47 -3.12
C GLY A 85 -7.45 19.56 -3.19
N PRO A 86 -8.52 19.34 -3.99
CA PRO A 86 -9.71 20.19 -3.98
C PRO A 86 -10.23 20.40 -2.56
N GLU A 87 -10.89 21.53 -2.32
CA GLU A 87 -11.46 21.87 -1.00
C GLU A 87 -10.44 21.83 0.15
N ARG A 88 -9.15 22.01 -0.17
CA ARG A 88 -8.04 21.96 0.80
C ARG A 88 -7.90 20.63 1.56
N ILE A 89 -8.33 19.54 0.98
CA ILE A 89 -8.11 18.20 1.55
C ILE A 89 -6.61 17.93 1.58
N ALA A 90 -6.07 17.61 2.78
CA ALA A 90 -4.67 17.29 2.93
C ALA A 90 -4.32 15.99 2.18
N VAL A 91 -3.19 15.97 1.48
CA VAL A 91 -2.73 14.83 0.68
C VAL A 91 -1.26 14.56 0.95
N ILE A 92 -0.93 13.30 1.21
CA ILE A 92 0.44 12.77 1.23
C ILE A 92 0.61 11.83 0.04
N VAL A 93 1.69 12.00 -0.72
CA VAL A 93 2.06 11.15 -1.84
C VAL A 93 3.41 10.51 -1.55
N GLU A 94 3.40 9.22 -1.25
CA GLU A 94 4.62 8.41 -1.16
C GLU A 94 5.01 7.96 -2.56
N ALA A 95 6.23 8.28 -2.98
CA ALA A 95 6.72 7.94 -4.30
C ALA A 95 8.06 7.21 -4.23
N LEU A 96 8.16 6.10 -4.96
CA LEU A 96 9.41 5.43 -5.26
C LEU A 96 9.87 5.92 -6.63
N THR A 97 10.96 6.68 -6.67
CA THR A 97 11.40 7.37 -7.90
C THR A 97 12.91 7.34 -8.06
N ASP A 98 13.35 7.33 -9.32
CA ASP A 98 14.74 7.53 -9.75
C ASP A 98 15.03 9.00 -10.09
N ASN A 99 14.00 9.88 -10.04
CA ASN A 99 14.13 11.30 -10.34
C ASN A 99 13.08 12.13 -9.59
N LYS A 100 13.49 12.70 -8.46
CA LYS A 100 12.64 13.51 -7.59
C LYS A 100 12.04 14.73 -8.28
N ASN A 101 12.79 15.39 -9.16
CA ASN A 101 12.33 16.59 -9.82
C ASN A 101 11.24 16.30 -10.86
N ARG A 102 11.41 15.19 -11.63
CA ARG A 102 10.37 14.72 -12.56
C ARG A 102 9.10 14.33 -11.81
N SER A 103 9.22 13.61 -10.70
CA SER A 103 8.07 13.23 -9.88
C SER A 103 7.37 14.44 -9.28
N ALA A 104 8.11 15.40 -8.69
CA ALA A 104 7.55 16.63 -8.17
C ALA A 104 6.79 17.42 -9.23
N SER A 105 7.35 17.57 -10.42
CA SER A 105 6.69 18.25 -11.55
C SER A 105 5.40 17.57 -11.98
N SER A 106 5.43 16.22 -12.05
CA SER A 106 4.25 15.43 -12.41
C SER A 106 3.14 15.56 -11.37
N ILE A 107 3.48 15.45 -10.07
CA ILE A 107 2.52 15.55 -8.97
C ILE A 107 1.93 16.98 -8.92
N ARG A 108 2.77 18.01 -9.05
CA ARG A 108 2.31 19.41 -9.11
C ARG A 108 1.30 19.62 -10.24
N THR A 109 1.61 19.11 -11.43
CA THR A 109 0.72 19.21 -12.58
C THR A 109 -0.62 18.51 -12.34
N VAL A 110 -0.61 17.31 -11.73
CA VAL A 110 -1.84 16.58 -11.43
C VAL A 110 -2.68 17.33 -10.39
N LEU A 111 -2.07 17.79 -9.30
CA LEU A 111 -2.78 18.53 -8.25
C LEU A 111 -3.39 19.82 -8.82
N GLN A 112 -2.62 20.63 -9.54
CA GLN A 112 -3.09 21.89 -10.13
C GLN A 112 -4.25 21.68 -11.12
N LYS A 113 -4.18 20.66 -11.98
CA LYS A 113 -5.26 20.33 -12.92
C LYS A 113 -6.57 19.92 -12.23
N ASN A 114 -6.50 19.48 -10.99
CA ASN A 114 -7.65 19.01 -10.21
C ASN A 114 -7.99 19.95 -9.05
N GLY A 115 -7.59 21.22 -9.10
CA GLY A 115 -7.94 22.23 -8.10
C GLY A 115 -7.16 22.14 -6.80
N GLY A 116 -6.04 21.43 -6.80
CA GLY A 116 -5.14 21.28 -5.65
C GLY A 116 -3.81 22.00 -5.84
N THR A 117 -2.93 21.91 -4.86
CA THR A 117 -1.58 22.49 -4.87
C THR A 117 -0.58 21.57 -4.22
N LEU A 118 0.64 21.52 -4.77
CA LEU A 118 1.78 20.89 -4.10
C LEU A 118 2.33 21.86 -3.07
N GLY A 119 2.44 21.42 -1.82
CA GLY A 119 3.00 22.17 -0.69
C GLY A 119 4.48 21.85 -0.45
N GLU A 120 5.01 22.46 0.61
CA GLU A 120 6.34 22.15 1.13
C GLU A 120 6.30 20.93 2.06
N SER A 121 7.46 20.36 2.35
CA SER A 121 7.60 19.28 3.33
C SER A 121 7.10 19.74 4.70
N GLY A 122 6.29 18.93 5.36
CA GLY A 122 5.66 19.25 6.66
C GLY A 122 4.33 20.00 6.56
N SER A 123 3.87 20.37 5.36
CA SER A 123 2.63 21.15 5.20
C SER A 123 1.37 20.36 5.57
N THR A 124 1.38 19.06 5.45
CA THR A 124 0.22 18.20 5.72
C THR A 124 0.51 16.99 6.62
N THR A 125 1.75 16.59 6.79
CA THR A 125 2.13 15.40 7.60
C THR A 125 1.56 15.44 9.02
N HIS A 126 1.48 16.62 9.65
CA HIS A 126 0.94 16.79 10.99
C HIS A 126 -0.57 16.47 11.11
N MET A 127 -1.27 16.38 9.98
CA MET A 127 -2.70 16.01 9.92
C MET A 127 -2.93 14.50 9.85
N PHE A 128 -1.86 13.69 9.77
CA PHE A 128 -1.94 12.25 9.59
C PHE A 128 -1.22 11.50 10.71
N ASN A 129 -1.80 10.38 11.11
CA ASN A 129 -1.14 9.41 11.96
C ASN A 129 -0.76 8.19 11.13
N SER A 130 0.52 7.77 11.23
CA SER A 130 0.97 6.53 10.59
C SER A 130 0.57 5.35 11.47
N CYS A 131 -0.35 4.53 11.00
CA CYS A 131 -0.88 3.38 11.74
C CYS A 131 -1.07 2.18 10.81
N GLY A 132 -1.26 1.00 11.40
CA GLY A 132 -1.81 -0.16 10.72
C GLY A 132 -3.33 -0.16 10.83
N VAL A 133 -4.01 -0.56 9.77
CA VAL A 133 -5.47 -0.74 9.76
C VAL A 133 -5.80 -2.14 9.28
N ILE A 134 -6.66 -2.84 10.01
CA ILE A 134 -7.15 -4.17 9.67
C ILE A 134 -8.67 -4.08 9.59
N HIS A 135 -9.24 -4.48 8.47
CA HIS A 135 -10.69 -4.58 8.30
C HIS A 135 -11.11 -6.05 8.35
N LEU A 136 -12.06 -6.36 9.22
CA LEU A 136 -12.68 -7.68 9.35
C LEU A 136 -14.16 -7.58 8.99
N GLU A 137 -14.63 -8.44 8.11
CA GLU A 137 -16.05 -8.55 7.82
C GLU A 137 -16.82 -9.12 9.03
N LYS A 138 -17.94 -8.50 9.38
CA LYS A 138 -18.79 -8.91 10.53
C LYS A 138 -19.34 -10.32 10.43
N ASN A 139 -19.47 -10.87 9.22
CA ASN A 139 -19.94 -12.22 8.98
C ASN A 139 -18.88 -13.30 9.29
N LYS A 140 -17.64 -12.90 9.53
CA LYS A 140 -16.48 -13.79 9.76
C LYS A 140 -16.14 -13.98 11.23
N ILE A 141 -16.56 -13.05 12.07
CA ILE A 141 -16.20 -13.01 13.49
C ILE A 141 -17.28 -12.25 14.27
N THR A 142 -17.56 -12.68 15.50
CA THR A 142 -18.48 -11.95 16.36
C THR A 142 -17.83 -10.67 16.91
N GLU A 143 -18.67 -9.70 17.31
CA GLU A 143 -18.20 -8.43 17.89
C GLU A 143 -17.32 -8.67 19.12
N ASN A 144 -17.78 -9.50 20.04
CA ASN A 144 -17.06 -9.80 21.28
C ASN A 144 -15.70 -10.43 21.00
N GLU A 145 -15.62 -11.38 20.06
CA GLU A 145 -14.34 -12.01 19.68
C GLU A 145 -13.40 -11.01 19.02
N ALA A 146 -13.89 -10.15 18.12
CA ALA A 146 -13.07 -9.13 17.47
C ALA A 146 -12.45 -8.17 18.49
N PHE A 147 -13.25 -7.68 19.43
CA PHE A 147 -12.78 -6.80 20.51
C PHE A 147 -11.83 -7.50 21.46
N GLU A 148 -12.14 -8.72 21.89
CA GLU A 148 -11.29 -9.51 22.80
C GLU A 148 -9.91 -9.76 22.15
N ILE A 149 -9.87 -10.17 20.89
CA ILE A 149 -8.62 -10.41 20.17
C ILE A 149 -7.85 -9.09 20.01
N ALA A 150 -8.51 -8.00 19.67
CA ALA A 150 -7.88 -6.69 19.50
C ALA A 150 -7.22 -6.21 20.79
N ILE A 151 -7.93 -6.29 21.91
CA ILE A 151 -7.41 -5.91 23.23
C ILE A 151 -6.23 -6.78 23.63
N ASN A 152 -6.38 -8.10 23.57
CA ASN A 152 -5.33 -9.06 23.95
C ASN A 152 -4.08 -8.96 23.06
N ALA A 153 -4.25 -8.61 21.80
CA ALA A 153 -3.15 -8.39 20.86
C ALA A 153 -2.50 -7.01 21.00
N GLY A 154 -3.08 -6.09 21.78
CA GLY A 154 -2.54 -4.74 21.99
C GLY A 154 -2.82 -3.78 20.84
N ALA A 155 -3.99 -3.89 20.21
CA ALA A 155 -4.44 -2.89 19.23
C ALA A 155 -4.72 -1.55 19.93
N LYS A 156 -4.56 -0.44 19.18
CA LYS A 156 -4.86 0.92 19.72
C LYS A 156 -6.35 1.18 19.83
N ASP A 157 -7.08 0.69 18.84
CA ASP A 157 -8.53 0.86 18.76
C ASP A 157 -9.18 -0.29 18.01
N CYS A 158 -10.44 -0.54 18.31
CA CYS A 158 -11.29 -1.46 17.58
C CYS A 158 -12.69 -0.86 17.52
N SER A 159 -13.14 -0.52 16.34
CA SER A 159 -14.43 0.13 16.13
C SER A 159 -15.27 -0.62 15.10
N LYS A 160 -16.59 -0.41 15.21
CA LYS A 160 -17.58 -0.99 14.31
C LYS A 160 -17.99 0.05 13.28
N ILE A 161 -17.69 -0.21 12.02
CA ILE A 161 -18.00 0.68 10.90
C ILE A 161 -18.80 -0.13 9.88
N ASP A 162 -20.04 0.29 9.59
CA ASP A 162 -20.93 -0.39 8.64
C ASP A 162 -20.90 -1.93 8.78
N GLU A 163 -20.42 -2.64 7.77
CA GLU A 163 -20.34 -4.11 7.72
C GLU A 163 -18.98 -4.69 8.13
N ILE A 164 -18.10 -3.86 8.72
CA ILE A 164 -16.76 -4.27 9.15
C ILE A 164 -16.47 -3.90 10.60
N TYR A 165 -15.49 -4.58 11.19
CA TYR A 165 -14.72 -4.11 12.34
C TYR A 165 -13.42 -3.52 11.83
N GLU A 166 -13.12 -2.27 12.22
CA GLU A 166 -11.85 -1.62 11.94
C GLU A 166 -10.97 -1.69 13.18
N ILE A 167 -9.79 -2.30 13.03
CA ILE A 167 -8.79 -2.40 14.09
C ILE A 167 -7.61 -1.51 13.72
N ILE A 168 -7.27 -0.58 14.59
CA ILE A 168 -6.14 0.34 14.46
C ILE A 168 -4.99 -0.14 15.33
N THR A 169 -3.79 -0.17 14.76
CA THR A 169 -2.57 -0.62 15.45
C THR A 169 -1.47 0.42 15.34
N GLU A 170 -0.47 0.34 16.20
CA GLU A 170 0.83 0.95 15.89
C GLU A 170 1.42 0.30 14.65
N LYS A 171 2.18 1.04 13.88
CA LYS A 171 2.78 0.56 12.64
C LYS A 171 3.70 -0.64 12.88
N GLU A 172 4.46 -0.59 13.95
CA GLU A 172 5.40 -1.64 14.36
C GLU A 172 4.70 -2.93 14.76
N ASP A 173 3.51 -2.84 15.35
CA ASP A 173 2.72 -3.97 15.83
C ASP A 173 1.78 -4.57 14.77
N PHE A 174 1.60 -3.89 13.65
CA PHE A 174 0.64 -4.27 12.62
C PHE A 174 0.73 -5.74 12.21
N TYR A 175 1.93 -6.21 11.88
CA TYR A 175 2.13 -7.58 11.41
C TYR A 175 1.82 -8.62 12.50
N ARG A 176 2.24 -8.36 13.72
CA ARG A 176 1.99 -9.24 14.87
C ARG A 176 0.49 -9.36 15.15
N ILE A 177 -0.22 -8.24 15.19
CA ILE A 177 -1.66 -8.20 15.44
C ILE A 177 -2.42 -8.84 14.28
N LYS A 178 -2.06 -8.51 13.03
CA LYS A 178 -2.63 -9.14 11.84
C LYS A 178 -2.52 -10.65 11.88
N THR A 179 -1.35 -11.20 12.18
CA THR A 179 -1.13 -12.65 12.27
C THR A 179 -1.98 -13.31 13.37
N THR A 180 -2.28 -12.58 14.44
CA THR A 180 -3.18 -13.08 15.50
C THR A 180 -4.60 -13.25 14.98
N PHE A 181 -5.10 -12.30 14.20
CA PHE A 181 -6.40 -12.42 13.54
C PHE A 181 -6.42 -13.49 12.46
N GLU A 182 -5.36 -13.64 11.65
CA GLU A 182 -5.25 -14.68 10.60
C GLU A 182 -5.40 -16.10 11.14
N LYS A 183 -5.07 -16.34 12.38
CA LYS A 183 -5.27 -17.65 13.05
C LYS A 183 -6.73 -17.95 13.38
N LYS A 184 -7.59 -16.94 13.39
CA LYS A 184 -8.99 -17.04 13.78
C LYS A 184 -9.95 -16.81 12.61
N VAL A 185 -9.52 -16.06 11.59
CA VAL A 185 -10.36 -15.64 10.46
C VAL A 185 -9.62 -15.93 9.16
N ASP A 186 -10.22 -16.72 8.27
CA ASP A 186 -9.59 -17.22 7.04
C ASP A 186 -9.32 -16.16 5.96
N SER A 187 -9.86 -14.94 6.06
CA SER A 187 -9.65 -13.88 5.08
C SER A 187 -9.90 -12.48 5.64
N PHE A 188 -9.07 -11.51 5.24
CA PHE A 188 -9.21 -10.08 5.49
C PHE A 188 -9.44 -9.32 4.17
N VAL A 189 -10.01 -8.15 4.29
CA VAL A 189 -10.06 -7.16 3.22
C VAL A 189 -8.95 -6.13 3.41
#